data_0a582019e7bcfb5fc75fa3467f935e6c
#
_entry.id   0a582019e7bcfb5fc75fa3467f935e6c
#
_cell.length_a   1.000
_cell.length_b   1.000
_cell.length_c   1.000
_cell.angle_alpha   90.00
_cell.angle_beta   90.00
_cell.angle_gamma   90.00
#
_symmetry.space_group_name_H-M   'P 1'
#
loop_
_entity.id
_entity.type
_entity.pdbx_description
1 polymer ?
#
loop_
_entity_poly.entity_id
_entity_poly.type
_entity_poly.pdbx_seq_one_letter_code
_entity_poly.pdbx_strand_id
1 'polypeptide(L)'
;MVINSDSPFNGGYFRAEMHFTDEYPYQPPVFRFLIPIHHPNIYPDGQLCISILHKPGDDIMSGEAASERWSPLQGAESVLRSVLLLLDDPEINSPANVDASVMYRDSRTEYFIKARQAVEESHKDIPEDFEMPTTFEAAPPPKQENDDDFWAESDEEFDFGGSDTGDDDEEDEEMGDFEEDEEEGGEQEGSEDEEEDDEEHHHHK
;
A
#
# COMPACT_ATOMS: atom_id res chain seq x y z
N MET A 1 8.64 14.04 6.56
CA MET A 1 9.94 14.49 6.01
C MET A 1 10.53 13.38 5.17
N VAL A 2 11.16 13.74 4.05
CA VAL A 2 11.81 12.78 3.14
C VAL A 2 13.31 12.75 3.44
N ILE A 3 13.86 11.57 3.75
CA ILE A 3 15.28 11.34 4.01
C ILE A 3 15.74 10.21 3.08
N ASN A 4 15.89 10.52 1.82
CA ASN A 4 16.46 9.61 0.83
C ASN A 4 17.34 10.44 -0.10
N SER A 5 18.67 10.20 -0.07
CA SER A 5 19.63 10.99 -0.85
C SER A 5 19.38 10.95 -2.36
N ASP A 6 18.75 9.89 -2.84
CA ASP A 6 18.47 9.66 -4.26
C ASP A 6 17.13 10.25 -4.71
N SER A 7 16.28 10.62 -3.74
CA SER A 7 14.97 11.23 -3.99
C SER A 7 15.10 12.70 -4.44
N PRO A 8 14.34 13.13 -5.45
CA PRO A 8 14.24 14.55 -5.78
C PRO A 8 13.61 15.39 -4.65
N PHE A 9 12.89 14.73 -3.73
CA PHE A 9 12.25 15.35 -2.57
C PHE A 9 13.10 15.29 -1.28
N ASN A 10 14.34 14.80 -1.37
CA ASN A 10 15.22 14.70 -0.21
C ASN A 10 15.37 16.04 0.52
N GLY A 11 15.25 16.01 1.85
CA GLY A 11 15.31 17.18 2.73
C GLY A 11 13.97 17.94 2.82
N GLY A 12 12.91 17.50 2.10
CA GLY A 12 11.61 18.15 2.15
C GLY A 12 10.88 17.92 3.48
N TYR A 13 10.29 18.99 4.01
CA TYR A 13 9.41 19.00 5.17
C TYR A 13 7.99 19.28 4.74
N PHE A 14 7.27 18.25 4.28
CA PHE A 14 5.92 18.38 3.76
C PHE A 14 4.89 18.21 4.87
N ARG A 15 4.09 19.24 5.11
CA ARG A 15 2.92 19.13 6.00
C ARG A 15 1.80 18.41 5.26
N ALA A 16 1.17 17.49 5.96
CA ALA A 16 0.05 16.72 5.44
C ALA A 16 -1.01 16.53 6.52
N GLU A 17 -2.22 16.25 6.09
CA GLU A 17 -3.35 15.88 6.93
C GLU A 17 -3.79 14.46 6.59
N MET A 18 -4.04 13.67 7.62
CA MET A 18 -4.69 12.37 7.52
C MET A 18 -6.01 12.47 8.29
N HIS A 19 -7.11 12.39 7.56
CA HIS A 19 -8.45 12.49 8.12
C HIS A 19 -9.09 11.09 8.21
N PHE A 20 -9.44 10.67 9.41
CA PHE A 20 -10.11 9.42 9.68
C PHE A 20 -11.62 9.65 9.72
N THR A 21 -12.36 8.86 8.93
CA THR A 21 -13.81 8.93 8.89
C THR A 21 -14.43 8.08 10.00
N ASP A 22 -15.74 8.22 10.21
CA ASP A 22 -16.50 7.40 11.19
C ASP A 22 -16.53 5.92 10.80
N GLU A 23 -16.22 5.61 9.53
CA GLU A 23 -16.16 4.24 9.02
C GLU A 23 -14.78 3.58 9.18
N TYR A 24 -13.79 4.32 9.72
CA TYR A 24 -12.48 3.74 10.02
C TYR A 24 -12.60 2.67 11.13
N PRO A 25 -11.92 1.51 11.03
CA PRO A 25 -10.90 1.12 10.07
C PRO A 25 -11.42 0.41 8.79
N TYR A 26 -12.73 0.30 8.59
CA TYR A 26 -13.29 -0.41 7.45
C TYR A 26 -13.16 0.38 6.13
N GLN A 27 -13.05 1.70 6.23
CA GLN A 27 -12.73 2.59 5.12
C GLN A 27 -11.37 3.24 5.34
N PRO A 28 -10.63 3.55 4.27
CA PRO A 28 -9.34 4.22 4.38
C PRO A 28 -9.49 5.64 4.90
N PRO A 29 -8.44 6.19 5.54
CA PRO A 29 -8.36 7.62 5.80
C PRO A 29 -8.17 8.38 4.48
N VAL A 30 -8.50 9.67 4.50
CA VAL A 30 -8.17 10.61 3.42
C VAL A 30 -6.83 11.25 3.74
N PHE A 31 -5.89 11.19 2.80
CA PHE A 31 -4.58 11.79 2.95
C PHE A 31 -4.40 12.95 1.97
N ARG A 32 -3.88 14.08 2.46
CA ARG A 32 -3.64 15.27 1.64
C ARG A 32 -2.42 16.04 2.12
N PHE A 33 -1.56 16.45 1.17
CA PHE A 33 -0.52 17.45 1.41
C PHE A 33 -1.12 18.86 1.48
N LEU A 34 -0.59 19.69 2.37
CA LEU A 34 -1.08 21.07 2.57
C LEU A 34 -0.39 22.07 1.64
N ILE A 35 0.71 21.69 1.02
CA ILE A 35 1.39 22.49 0.01
C ILE A 35 1.31 21.78 -1.34
N PRO A 36 1.29 22.53 -2.45
CA PRO A 36 1.29 21.93 -3.79
C PRO A 36 2.59 21.16 -4.05
N ILE A 37 2.45 19.91 -4.45
CA ILE A 37 3.56 19.07 -4.90
C ILE A 37 3.29 18.64 -6.34
N HIS A 38 4.20 18.97 -7.24
CA HIS A 38 4.08 18.55 -8.64
C HIS A 38 4.56 17.11 -8.78
N HIS A 39 3.60 16.17 -8.71
CA HIS A 39 3.86 14.74 -8.68
C HIS A 39 2.78 13.98 -9.47
N PRO A 40 3.10 12.90 -10.21
CA PRO A 40 2.13 12.13 -11.00
C PRO A 40 0.90 11.67 -10.21
N ASN A 41 1.07 11.26 -8.96
CA ASN A 41 0.01 10.69 -8.14
C ASN A 41 -0.57 11.65 -7.09
N ILE A 42 -0.33 12.95 -7.23
CA ILE A 42 -0.88 13.98 -6.34
C ILE A 42 -1.74 14.94 -7.16
N TYR A 43 -3.01 15.07 -6.80
CA TYR A 43 -3.91 16.04 -7.40
C TYR A 43 -3.48 17.48 -7.11
N PRO A 44 -3.90 18.47 -7.91
CA PRO A 44 -3.54 19.88 -7.68
C PRO A 44 -3.96 20.43 -6.32
N ASP A 45 -4.99 19.85 -5.70
CA ASP A 45 -5.46 20.20 -4.36
C ASP A 45 -4.68 19.53 -3.22
N GLY A 46 -3.66 18.72 -3.57
CA GLY A 46 -2.82 17.99 -2.62
C GLY A 46 -3.33 16.61 -2.23
N GLN A 47 -4.52 16.18 -2.69
CA GLN A 47 -5.02 14.84 -2.42
C GLN A 47 -4.13 13.80 -3.09
N LEU A 48 -3.88 12.70 -2.38
CA LEU A 48 -3.05 11.61 -2.86
C LEU A 48 -3.92 10.54 -3.54
N CYS A 49 -3.45 10.02 -4.67
CA CYS A 49 -4.03 8.88 -5.36
C CYS A 49 -3.05 7.70 -5.27
N ILE A 50 -3.37 6.71 -4.45
CA ILE A 50 -2.57 5.51 -4.21
C ILE A 50 -3.49 4.36 -3.78
N SER A 51 -3.20 3.14 -4.23
CA SER A 51 -4.06 1.97 -4.05
C SER A 51 -4.43 1.70 -2.59
N ILE A 52 -3.49 1.83 -1.65
CA ILE A 52 -3.74 1.65 -0.21
C ILE A 52 -4.82 2.59 0.36
N LEU A 53 -5.12 3.71 -0.31
CA LEU A 53 -6.19 4.65 0.08
C LEU A 53 -7.48 4.45 -0.73
N HIS A 54 -7.55 3.45 -1.60
CA HIS A 54 -8.78 3.08 -2.29
C HIS A 54 -9.62 2.15 -1.41
N LYS A 55 -10.95 2.28 -1.54
CA LYS A 55 -11.89 1.46 -0.78
C LYS A 55 -11.64 -0.03 -0.99
N PRO A 56 -11.83 -0.87 0.04
CA PRO A 56 -11.68 -2.32 -0.10
C PRO A 56 -12.67 -2.88 -1.13
N GLY A 57 -12.30 -3.99 -1.73
CA GLY A 57 -13.10 -4.71 -2.73
C GLY A 57 -12.42 -4.79 -4.09
N ASP A 58 -13.02 -5.59 -4.95
CA ASP A 58 -12.54 -5.80 -6.31
C ASP A 58 -13.12 -4.71 -7.24
N ASP A 59 -12.24 -4.07 -7.97
CA ASP A 59 -12.61 -3.15 -9.05
C ASP A 59 -11.84 -3.54 -10.30
N ILE A 60 -12.47 -4.39 -11.10
CA ILE A 60 -11.89 -4.95 -12.32
C ILE A 60 -11.46 -3.85 -13.30
N MET A 61 -12.11 -2.68 -13.23
CA MET A 61 -11.82 -1.56 -14.12
C MET A 61 -10.61 -0.74 -13.71
N SER A 62 -10.19 -0.81 -12.43
CA SER A 62 -9.03 -0.07 -11.95
C SER A 62 -7.70 -0.72 -12.30
N GLY A 63 -7.69 -2.03 -12.57
CA GLY A 63 -6.47 -2.82 -12.76
C GLY A 63 -5.66 -3.06 -11.47
N GLU A 64 -6.16 -2.62 -10.32
CA GLU A 64 -5.54 -2.82 -9.01
C GLU A 64 -5.95 -4.15 -8.40
N ALA A 65 -5.00 -4.88 -7.82
CA ALA A 65 -5.32 -6.06 -7.05
C ALA A 65 -6.02 -5.68 -5.73
N ALA A 66 -7.00 -6.49 -5.30
CA ALA A 66 -7.70 -6.26 -4.03
C ALA A 66 -6.75 -6.20 -2.82
N SER A 67 -5.61 -6.92 -2.89
CA SER A 67 -4.56 -6.92 -1.86
C SER A 67 -3.77 -5.62 -1.75
N GLU A 68 -3.76 -4.78 -2.80
CA GLU A 68 -3.10 -3.47 -2.81
C GLU A 68 -3.99 -2.38 -2.21
N ARG A 69 -5.29 -2.62 -2.16
CA ARG A 69 -6.28 -1.70 -1.63
C ARG A 69 -6.33 -1.73 -0.10
N TRP A 70 -7.06 -0.79 0.44
CA TRP A 70 -7.25 -0.69 1.89
C TRP A 70 -7.79 -1.98 2.51
N SER A 71 -7.26 -2.33 3.65
CA SER A 71 -7.84 -3.32 4.55
C SER A 71 -7.79 -2.82 6.00
N PRO A 72 -8.68 -3.29 6.90
CA PRO A 72 -8.67 -2.88 8.30
C PRO A 72 -7.39 -3.24 9.08
N LEU A 73 -6.53 -4.07 8.50
CA LEU A 73 -5.22 -4.42 9.07
C LEU A 73 -4.15 -3.36 8.80
N GLN A 74 -4.44 -2.43 7.88
CA GLN A 74 -3.57 -1.30 7.57
C GLN A 74 -3.69 -0.23 8.64
N GLY A 75 -2.61 0.52 8.85
CA GLY A 75 -2.58 1.61 9.81
C GLY A 75 -1.97 2.88 9.22
N ALA A 76 -1.93 3.95 10.01
CA ALA A 76 -1.31 5.20 9.60
C ALA A 76 0.16 5.02 9.18
N GLU A 77 0.89 4.13 9.84
CA GLU A 77 2.29 3.85 9.49
C GLU A 77 2.43 3.24 8.09
N SER A 78 1.60 2.26 7.73
CA SER A 78 1.63 1.66 6.39
C SER A 78 1.30 2.68 5.30
N VAL A 79 0.31 3.56 5.55
CA VAL A 79 0.01 4.67 4.64
C VAL A 79 1.22 5.59 4.47
N LEU A 80 1.85 6.04 5.56
CA LEU A 80 3.00 6.94 5.49
C LEU A 80 4.20 6.30 4.79
N ARG A 81 4.45 5.01 4.99
CA ARG A 81 5.49 4.26 4.25
C ARG A 81 5.19 4.23 2.76
N SER A 82 3.96 3.92 2.38
CA SER A 82 3.52 3.89 0.97
C SER A 82 3.65 5.27 0.32
N VAL A 83 3.32 6.35 1.04
CA VAL A 83 3.49 7.72 0.56
C VAL A 83 4.95 8.05 0.29
N LEU A 84 5.87 7.65 1.18
CA LEU A 84 7.31 7.88 0.97
C LEU A 84 7.85 7.12 -0.24
N LEU A 85 7.42 5.86 -0.42
CA LEU A 85 7.80 5.07 -1.60
C LEU A 85 7.25 5.68 -2.89
N LEU A 86 5.99 6.13 -2.89
CA LEU A 86 5.36 6.75 -4.05
C LEU A 86 6.04 8.05 -4.48
N LEU A 87 6.54 8.85 -3.53
CA LEU A 87 7.29 10.08 -3.86
C LEU A 87 8.57 9.78 -4.65
N ASP A 88 9.19 8.63 -4.39
CA ASP A 88 10.42 8.22 -5.07
C ASP A 88 10.14 7.46 -6.37
N ASP A 89 9.11 6.64 -6.40
CA ASP A 89 8.72 5.82 -7.54
C ASP A 89 7.24 6.03 -7.90
N PRO A 90 6.94 7.06 -8.70
CA PRO A 90 5.56 7.39 -9.09
C PRO A 90 4.95 6.33 -10.02
N GLU A 91 3.65 6.05 -9.81
CA GLU A 91 2.85 5.29 -10.76
C GLU A 91 2.41 6.20 -11.91
N ILE A 92 2.99 5.97 -13.10
CA ILE A 92 2.76 6.82 -14.28
C ILE A 92 1.67 6.32 -15.23
N ASN A 93 1.20 5.06 -15.07
CA ASN A 93 0.19 4.48 -15.96
C ASN A 93 -1.21 5.01 -15.65
N SER A 94 -1.49 5.34 -14.37
CA SER A 94 -2.77 5.90 -13.95
C SER A 94 -2.56 7.19 -13.12
N PRO A 95 -2.08 8.27 -13.74
CA PRO A 95 -1.69 9.46 -13.01
C PRO A 95 -2.89 10.30 -12.58
N ALA A 96 -2.86 10.82 -11.34
CA ALA A 96 -3.75 11.88 -10.86
C ALA A 96 -3.41 13.26 -11.46
N ASN A 97 -2.16 13.45 -11.88
CA ASN A 97 -1.65 14.66 -12.51
C ASN A 97 -0.89 14.29 -13.80
N VAL A 98 -1.60 14.40 -14.92
CA VAL A 98 -1.09 14.02 -16.25
C VAL A 98 0.13 14.86 -16.63
N ASP A 99 0.11 16.17 -16.36
CA ASP A 99 1.23 17.07 -16.70
C ASP A 99 2.52 16.66 -15.95
N ALA A 100 2.39 16.31 -14.67
CA ALA A 100 3.51 15.82 -13.88
C ALA A 100 4.03 14.47 -14.38
N SER A 101 3.12 13.56 -14.81
CA SER A 101 3.47 12.25 -15.37
C SER A 101 4.22 12.39 -16.69
N VAL A 102 3.73 13.23 -17.61
CA VAL A 102 4.40 13.51 -18.87
C VAL A 102 5.79 14.11 -18.62
N MET A 103 5.89 15.09 -17.71
CA MET A 103 7.17 15.70 -17.35
C MET A 103 8.15 14.69 -16.72
N TYR A 104 7.65 13.82 -15.83
CA TYR A 104 8.44 12.76 -15.21
C TYR A 104 9.02 11.79 -16.26
N ARG A 105 8.25 11.45 -17.27
CA ARG A 105 8.64 10.53 -18.35
C ARG A 105 9.57 11.18 -19.34
N ASP A 106 9.25 12.40 -19.84
CA ASP A 106 9.86 12.99 -21.02
C ASP A 106 10.92 14.04 -20.67
N SER A 107 10.83 14.69 -19.51
CA SER A 107 11.68 15.81 -19.08
C SER A 107 12.12 15.68 -17.63
N ARG A 108 12.81 14.57 -17.29
CA ARG A 108 13.24 14.23 -15.92
C ARG A 108 13.94 15.37 -15.19
N THR A 109 14.77 16.12 -15.91
CA THR A 109 15.51 17.27 -15.33
C THR A 109 14.56 18.39 -14.90
N GLU A 110 13.55 18.70 -15.70
CA GLU A 110 12.55 19.72 -15.36
C GLU A 110 11.67 19.27 -14.19
N TYR A 111 11.30 18.00 -14.17
CA TYR A 111 10.60 17.41 -13.03
C TYR A 111 11.39 17.56 -11.73
N PHE A 112 12.68 17.26 -11.75
CA PHE A 112 13.56 17.39 -10.58
C PHE A 112 13.71 18.84 -10.12
N ILE A 113 13.73 19.80 -11.05
CA ILE A 113 13.75 21.22 -10.69
C ILE A 113 12.46 21.59 -9.94
N LYS A 114 11.30 21.16 -10.42
CA LYS A 114 10.02 21.41 -9.74
C LYS A 114 9.92 20.72 -8.39
N ALA A 115 10.39 19.48 -8.27
CA ALA A 115 10.46 18.77 -7.01
C ALA A 115 11.34 19.51 -5.99
N ARG A 116 12.51 20.00 -6.40
CA ARG A 116 13.38 20.81 -5.55
C ARG A 116 12.77 22.14 -5.13
N GLN A 117 12.04 22.80 -6.01
CA GLN A 117 11.28 24.01 -5.65
C GLN A 117 10.23 23.72 -4.56
N ALA A 118 9.53 22.57 -4.65
CA ALA A 118 8.59 22.16 -3.61
C ALA A 118 9.30 21.87 -2.28
N VAL A 119 10.50 21.29 -2.31
CA VAL A 119 11.35 21.11 -1.11
C VAL A 119 11.71 22.45 -0.47
N GLU A 120 12.20 23.41 -1.26
CA GLU A 120 12.53 24.75 -0.77
C GLU A 120 11.32 25.47 -0.18
N GLU A 121 10.16 25.35 -0.82
CA GLU A 121 8.91 25.93 -0.32
C GLU A 121 8.49 25.30 1.02
N SER A 122 8.67 23.97 1.15
CA SER A 122 8.32 23.23 2.37
C SER A 122 9.12 23.67 3.60
N HIS A 123 10.31 24.21 3.41
CA HIS A 123 11.17 24.67 4.49
C HIS A 123 10.58 25.87 5.27
N LYS A 124 9.67 26.62 4.68
CA LYS A 124 8.95 27.72 5.35
C LYS A 124 8.06 27.25 6.49
N ASP A 125 7.66 26.00 6.43
CA ASP A 125 6.76 25.38 7.41
C ASP A 125 7.52 24.67 8.55
N ILE A 126 8.86 24.66 8.52
CA ILE A 126 9.68 24.04 9.56
C ILE A 126 9.56 24.87 10.85
N PRO A 127 9.15 24.27 11.99
CA PRO A 127 9.16 24.95 13.28
C PRO A 127 10.58 25.39 13.69
N GLU A 128 10.70 26.52 14.40
CA GLU A 128 11.98 27.09 14.81
C GLU A 128 12.84 26.17 15.70
N ASP A 129 12.18 25.29 16.45
CA ASP A 129 12.77 24.32 17.39
C ASP A 129 12.88 22.90 16.80
N PHE A 130 12.60 22.72 15.50
CA PHE A 130 12.68 21.43 14.83
C PHE A 130 14.06 21.23 14.18
N GLU A 131 14.80 20.24 14.67
CA GLU A 131 16.05 19.81 14.05
C GLU A 131 15.75 18.75 12.97
N MET A 132 16.13 19.05 11.73
CA MET A 132 15.98 18.11 10.61
C MET A 132 16.89 16.89 10.82
N PRO A 133 16.36 15.66 10.99
CA PRO A 133 17.20 14.47 11.06
C PRO A 133 17.96 14.28 9.73
N THR A 134 19.24 13.97 9.84
CA THR A 134 20.13 13.76 8.70
C THR A 134 20.29 12.29 8.31
N THR A 135 19.91 11.40 9.20
CA THR A 135 20.02 9.94 9.02
C THR A 135 18.75 9.25 9.47
N PHE A 136 18.48 8.11 8.86
CA PHE A 136 17.43 7.21 9.28
C PHE A 136 17.94 6.43 10.51
N GLU A 137 18.04 7.07 11.65
CA GLU A 137 18.16 6.33 12.91
C GLU A 137 16.74 5.84 13.27
N ALA A 138 16.52 4.53 13.20
CA ALA A 138 15.34 3.95 13.78
C ALA A 138 15.31 4.38 15.25
N ALA A 139 14.26 5.09 15.67
CA ALA A 139 14.06 5.38 17.08
C ALA A 139 14.21 4.06 17.85
N PRO A 140 14.98 4.03 18.94
CA PRO A 140 15.05 2.81 19.74
C PRO A 140 13.61 2.39 20.08
N PRO A 141 13.31 1.08 20.01
CA PRO A 141 11.97 0.62 20.34
C PRO A 141 11.57 1.21 21.69
N PRO A 142 10.31 1.66 21.86
CA PRO A 142 9.85 2.17 23.13
C PRO A 142 10.27 1.13 24.18
N LYS A 143 10.91 1.59 25.27
CA LYS A 143 11.22 0.71 26.39
C LYS A 143 9.91 0.04 26.73
N GLN A 144 9.83 -1.26 26.52
CA GLN A 144 8.78 -2.07 27.10
C GLN A 144 8.90 -1.82 28.60
N GLU A 145 8.02 -1.05 29.16
CA GLU A 145 7.77 -1.08 30.59
C GLU A 145 7.40 -2.52 30.82
N ASN A 146 8.24 -3.22 31.60
CA ASN A 146 8.04 -4.64 31.87
C ASN A 146 6.67 -4.74 32.55
N ASP A 147 5.70 -5.27 31.80
CA ASP A 147 4.39 -5.68 32.33
C ASP A 147 4.53 -6.94 33.23
N ASP A 148 5.72 -7.17 33.80
CA ASP A 148 5.94 -8.29 34.72
C ASP A 148 5.07 -8.21 35.97
N ASP A 149 4.56 -7.02 36.30
CA ASP A 149 3.62 -6.84 37.41
C ASP A 149 2.17 -7.20 37.09
N PHE A 150 1.80 -7.31 35.79
CA PHE A 150 0.42 -7.65 35.42
C PHE A 150 0.07 -9.13 35.67
N TRP A 151 1.07 -10.02 35.67
CA TRP A 151 0.88 -11.46 35.89
C TRP A 151 1.17 -11.91 37.32
N ALA A 152 1.63 -11.00 38.20
CA ALA A 152 2.06 -11.37 39.56
C ALA A 152 0.90 -11.50 40.59
N GLU A 153 -0.33 -11.14 40.24
CA GLU A 153 -1.48 -11.18 41.18
C GLU A 153 -2.48 -12.34 40.93
N SER A 154 -2.15 -13.37 40.16
CA SER A 154 -3.07 -14.50 39.93
C SER A 154 -2.61 -15.85 40.47
N ASP A 155 -1.74 -15.86 41.49
CA ASP A 155 -1.49 -17.07 42.30
C ASP A 155 -2.57 -17.24 43.40
N GLU A 156 -3.85 -17.16 43.02
CA GLU A 156 -4.89 -17.79 43.84
C GLU A 156 -4.91 -19.27 43.46
N GLU A 157 -4.53 -20.09 44.42
CA GLU A 157 -4.54 -21.53 44.43
C GLU A 157 -5.88 -22.05 43.91
N PHE A 158 -5.94 -22.46 42.64
CA PHE A 158 -6.99 -23.37 42.19
C PHE A 158 -6.53 -24.81 42.54
N ASP A 159 -6.88 -25.23 43.77
CA ASP A 159 -6.90 -26.63 44.17
C ASP A 159 -7.91 -27.40 43.31
N PHE A 160 -7.44 -27.99 42.20
CA PHE A 160 -8.23 -28.92 41.41
C PHE A 160 -7.97 -30.32 41.94
N GLY A 161 -8.84 -30.72 42.89
CA GLY A 161 -8.85 -32.04 43.49
C GLY A 161 -8.87 -33.13 42.42
N GLY A 162 -7.86 -34.01 42.54
CA GLY A 162 -7.74 -35.17 41.72
C GLY A 162 -8.90 -36.16 41.88
N SER A 163 -9.39 -36.64 40.76
CA SER A 163 -10.14 -37.91 40.70
C SER A 163 -9.44 -38.79 39.66
N ASP A 164 -8.72 -39.74 40.24
CA ASP A 164 -8.16 -40.93 39.64
C ASP A 164 -9.32 -41.86 39.22
N THR A 165 -9.49 -42.11 37.92
CA THR A 165 -10.04 -43.36 37.40
C THR A 165 -9.40 -43.68 36.07
N GLY A 166 -8.54 -44.70 36.09
CA GLY A 166 -8.06 -45.36 34.89
C GLY A 166 -9.18 -46.07 34.15
N ASP A 167 -9.03 -46.14 32.87
CA ASP A 167 -9.29 -47.35 32.08
C ASP A 167 -8.62 -47.23 30.72
N ASP A 168 -7.87 -48.30 30.45
CA ASP A 168 -7.32 -48.68 29.17
C ASP A 168 -8.43 -48.82 28.13
N ASP A 169 -8.20 -48.37 26.93
CA ASP A 169 -8.58 -49.07 25.72
C ASP A 169 -7.79 -48.53 24.52
N GLU A 170 -6.90 -49.41 24.06
CA GLU A 170 -6.24 -49.35 22.77
C GLU A 170 -7.26 -49.61 21.68
N GLU A 171 -7.43 -48.72 20.74
CA GLU A 171 -7.97 -49.06 19.41
C GLU A 171 -7.14 -48.36 18.32
N ASP A 172 -6.40 -49.21 17.62
CA ASP A 172 -5.79 -49.02 16.32
C ASP A 172 -6.83 -48.60 15.28
N GLU A 173 -6.69 -47.42 14.65
CA GLU A 173 -7.34 -47.18 13.35
C GLU A 173 -6.37 -46.64 12.31
N GLU A 174 -6.27 -47.47 11.33
CA GLU A 174 -5.59 -47.52 10.07
C GLU A 174 -5.49 -46.18 9.32
N MET A 175 -4.29 -45.93 8.79
CA MET A 175 -4.00 -44.94 7.74
C MET A 175 -4.73 -45.32 6.46
N GLY A 176 -5.67 -44.46 6.07
CA GLY A 176 -6.27 -44.45 4.74
C GLY A 176 -5.37 -43.74 3.73
N ASP A 177 -4.89 -44.53 2.82
CA ASP A 177 -4.20 -44.22 1.59
C ASP A 177 -5.10 -43.33 0.72
N PHE A 178 -4.67 -42.12 0.37
CA PHE A 178 -5.37 -41.24 -0.55
C PHE A 178 -4.63 -41.21 -1.86
N GLU A 179 -5.16 -41.98 -2.82
CA GLU A 179 -4.66 -42.08 -4.18
C GLU A 179 -4.85 -40.76 -4.93
N GLU A 180 -3.78 -40.32 -5.59
CA GLU A 180 -3.74 -39.25 -6.59
C GLU A 180 -4.45 -39.74 -7.85
N ASP A 181 -5.53 -39.09 -8.25
CA ASP A 181 -6.10 -39.20 -9.58
C ASP A 181 -5.57 -38.08 -10.47
N GLU A 182 -4.65 -38.49 -11.35
CA GLU A 182 -4.26 -37.73 -12.55
C GLU A 182 -5.36 -37.88 -13.59
N GLU A 183 -6.01 -36.78 -14.00
CA GLU A 183 -6.75 -36.75 -15.24
C GLU A 183 -6.07 -35.87 -16.28
N GLU A 184 -5.45 -36.56 -17.21
CA GLU A 184 -5.06 -36.07 -18.53
C GLU A 184 -6.28 -35.79 -19.41
N GLY A 185 -6.16 -34.76 -20.25
CA GLY A 185 -6.76 -34.88 -21.57
C GLY A 185 -7.69 -33.78 -21.99
N GLY A 186 -7.29 -33.08 -23.05
CA GLY A 186 -8.23 -32.39 -23.91
C GLY A 186 -7.65 -31.26 -24.75
N GLU A 187 -6.75 -31.58 -25.68
CA GLU A 187 -6.50 -30.76 -26.85
C GLU A 187 -7.80 -30.63 -27.68
N GLN A 188 -8.17 -29.41 -28.03
CA GLN A 188 -9.02 -29.19 -29.22
C GLN A 188 -8.48 -28.00 -30.03
N GLU A 189 -7.85 -28.39 -31.09
CA GLU A 189 -7.60 -27.58 -32.30
C GLU A 189 -8.93 -27.30 -33.02
N GLY A 190 -8.93 -26.21 -33.74
CA GLY A 190 -9.88 -25.92 -34.81
C GLY A 190 -10.50 -24.54 -34.65
N SER A 191 -10.57 -23.68 -35.60
CA SER A 191 -10.28 -23.67 -37.01
C SER A 191 -10.26 -22.21 -37.49
N GLU A 192 -9.39 -21.95 -38.40
CA GLU A 192 -9.35 -20.82 -39.31
C GLU A 192 -10.73 -20.53 -39.90
N ASP A 193 -11.10 -19.26 -39.99
CA ASP A 193 -11.91 -18.77 -41.10
C ASP A 193 -11.43 -17.36 -41.46
N GLU A 194 -10.71 -17.33 -42.60
CA GLU A 194 -10.47 -16.19 -43.45
C GLU A 194 -11.81 -15.79 -44.09
N GLU A 195 -12.17 -14.52 -44.08
CA GLU A 195 -12.95 -13.91 -45.15
C GLU A 195 -12.42 -12.51 -45.44
N GLU A 196 -11.70 -12.43 -46.57
CA GLU A 196 -11.54 -11.27 -47.41
C GLU A 196 -12.91 -10.90 -48.01
N ASP A 197 -13.13 -9.60 -48.23
CA ASP A 197 -13.75 -8.99 -49.41
C ASP A 197 -13.87 -7.49 -49.17
N ASP A 198 -13.11 -6.71 -49.91
CA ASP A 198 -13.33 -6.12 -51.22
C ASP A 198 -14.24 -4.85 -51.21
N GLU A 199 -13.54 -3.76 -51.62
CA GLU A 199 -13.95 -2.75 -52.64
C GLU A 199 -15.27 -1.98 -52.39
N GLU A 200 -15.42 -0.72 -52.62
CA GLU A 200 -14.99 0.20 -53.69
C GLU A 200 -15.61 1.60 -53.42
N HIS A 201 -14.90 2.61 -53.80
CA HIS A 201 -15.34 3.85 -54.45
C HIS A 201 -16.67 4.52 -54.06
N HIS A 202 -16.61 5.80 -53.69
CA HIS A 202 -17.18 6.85 -54.56
C HIS A 202 -16.76 8.28 -54.15
N HIS A 203 -16.09 8.91 -55.10
CA HIS A 203 -16.08 10.33 -55.42
C HIS A 203 -17.47 10.97 -55.35
N HIS A 204 -17.61 12.17 -54.83
CA HIS A 204 -18.09 13.35 -55.54
C HIS A 204 -18.36 14.56 -54.68
N LYS A 205 -17.76 15.64 -55.11
CA LYS A 205 -18.01 17.09 -55.07
C LYS A 205 -17.62 17.86 -53.81
#